data_fb26363cb4ed535b6f9ac657ee46c390
#
_entry.id   fb26363cb4ed535b6f9ac657ee46c390
#
_cell.length_a   1.000
_cell.length_b   1.000
_cell.length_c   1.000
_cell.angle_alpha   90.00
_cell.angle_beta   90.00
_cell.angle_gamma   90.00
#
_symmetry.space_group_name_H-M   'P 1'
#
loop_
_entity.id
_entity.type
_entity.pdbx_description
1 polymer ?
#
loop_
_entity_poly.entity_id
_entity_poly.type
_entity_poly.pdbx_seq_one_letter_code
_entity_poly.pdbx_strand_id
1 'polypeptide(L)'
;MTDHGGTGPAAPRVGRPRRDSQALLDAAAAVFVESGVDAPVREIATRAGVGTGTIYRHFPTRADLVVAVYRHQVEACAEAGPRLLAESDSPEAALRAWLALFVDFLVTKHGLPDALQGDGAGSDALHALLVDRLVPVCATLLEAAIAPDAPPVEAYGLLRGIGNLCIGGAGDPRYDTDALVQLLVTGVLARGGT
;
A
#
# COMPACT_ATOMS: atom_id res chain seq x y z
N MET A 1 39.06 47.28 -25.36
CA MET A 1 38.14 46.28 -25.92
C MET A 1 38.13 45.11 -24.93
N THR A 2 37.32 45.22 -23.94
CA THR A 2 37.24 44.31 -22.80
C THR A 2 35.83 43.69 -22.76
N ASP A 3 35.80 42.41 -23.09
CA ASP A 3 34.58 41.61 -23.10
C ASP A 3 34.27 41.16 -21.69
N HIS A 4 33.10 41.53 -21.18
CA HIS A 4 32.60 41.12 -19.88
C HIS A 4 31.57 40.00 -20.10
N GLY A 5 32.03 38.74 -20.02
CA GLY A 5 31.20 37.57 -19.96
C GLY A 5 30.37 37.54 -18.68
N GLY A 6 29.09 37.94 -18.76
CA GLY A 6 28.13 37.85 -17.69
C GLY A 6 27.66 36.43 -17.47
N THR A 7 28.10 35.80 -16.38
CA THR A 7 27.54 34.55 -15.88
C THR A 7 26.23 34.87 -15.15
N GLY A 8 25.10 34.65 -15.82
CA GLY A 8 23.78 34.77 -15.22
C GLY A 8 23.58 33.72 -14.12
N PRO A 9 22.86 34.05 -13.03
CA PRO A 9 22.58 33.09 -11.96
C PRO A 9 21.67 31.97 -12.49
N ALA A 10 22.08 30.73 -12.26
CA ALA A 10 21.27 29.54 -12.57
C ALA A 10 19.92 29.63 -11.85
N ALA A 11 18.84 29.56 -12.59
CA ALA A 11 17.49 29.51 -12.05
C ALA A 11 17.34 28.36 -11.05
N PRO A 12 16.67 28.56 -9.90
CA PRO A 12 16.43 27.49 -8.96
C PRO A 12 15.59 26.40 -9.63
N ARG A 13 16.09 25.17 -9.61
CA ARG A 13 15.34 23.99 -10.04
C ARG A 13 14.12 23.85 -9.13
N VAL A 14 12.96 24.26 -9.62
CA VAL A 14 11.68 23.97 -8.99
C VAL A 14 11.48 22.47 -9.09
N GLY A 15 11.95 21.74 -8.09
CA GLY A 15 11.71 20.31 -7.91
C GLY A 15 10.20 20.10 -7.79
N ARG A 16 9.69 19.04 -8.41
CA ARG A 16 8.28 18.65 -8.38
C ARG A 16 7.90 18.22 -6.95
N PRO A 17 7.24 19.03 -6.11
CA PRO A 17 7.01 18.74 -4.69
C PRO A 17 6.26 17.42 -4.43
N ARG A 18 5.41 17.00 -5.38
CA ARG A 18 4.64 15.74 -5.28
C ARG A 18 5.47 14.48 -5.46
N ARG A 19 6.44 14.47 -6.40
CA ARG A 19 7.31 13.30 -6.63
C ARG A 19 8.27 13.07 -5.47
N ASP A 20 8.80 14.13 -4.90
CA ASP A 20 9.73 14.03 -3.75
C ASP A 20 8.99 13.50 -2.50
N SER A 21 7.73 13.89 -2.32
CA SER A 21 6.88 13.37 -1.23
C SER A 21 6.52 11.91 -1.43
N GLN A 22 6.20 11.47 -2.65
CA GLN A 22 5.91 10.07 -2.96
C GLN A 22 7.12 9.18 -2.71
N ALA A 23 8.30 9.55 -3.25
CA ALA A 23 9.54 8.80 -3.02
C ALA A 23 9.92 8.67 -1.54
N LEU A 24 9.62 9.71 -0.74
CA LEU A 24 9.80 9.66 0.70
C LEU A 24 8.84 8.66 1.36
N LEU A 25 7.57 8.63 0.96
CA LEU A 25 6.59 7.69 1.50
C LEU A 25 6.87 6.25 1.07
N ASP A 26 7.35 6.02 -0.17
CA ASP A 26 7.82 4.72 -0.63
C ASP A 26 9.01 4.22 0.20
N ALA A 27 9.99 5.09 0.45
CA ALA A 27 11.14 4.77 1.30
C ALA A 27 10.72 4.44 2.75
N ALA A 28 9.77 5.21 3.29
CA ALA A 28 9.23 4.97 4.63
C ALA A 28 8.46 3.65 4.70
N ALA A 29 7.65 3.34 3.70
CA ALA A 29 6.93 2.07 3.60
C ALA A 29 7.91 0.89 3.61
N ALA A 30 8.97 0.94 2.78
CA ALA A 30 9.97 -0.10 2.73
C ALA A 30 10.72 -0.29 4.06
N VAL A 31 11.05 0.79 4.77
CA VAL A 31 11.64 0.70 6.11
C VAL A 31 10.68 0.09 7.12
N PHE A 32 9.39 0.42 7.04
CA PHE A 32 8.38 -0.16 7.94
C PHE A 32 8.19 -1.67 7.72
N VAL A 33 8.31 -2.14 6.48
CA VAL A 33 8.32 -3.59 6.19
C VAL A 33 9.51 -4.28 6.84
N GLU A 34 10.71 -3.70 6.70
CA GLU A 34 11.97 -4.34 7.12
C GLU A 34 12.22 -4.24 8.62
N SER A 35 11.89 -3.09 9.23
CA SER A 35 12.28 -2.72 10.60
C SER A 35 11.09 -2.39 11.51
N GLY A 36 9.87 -2.53 11.02
CA GLY A 36 8.64 -2.18 11.75
C GLY A 36 8.34 -0.69 11.77
N VAL A 37 7.11 -0.37 12.20
CA VAL A 37 6.62 1.03 12.25
C VAL A 37 7.38 1.91 13.25
N ASP A 38 8.15 1.32 14.17
CA ASP A 38 8.97 2.02 15.17
C ASP A 38 10.40 2.30 14.69
N ALA A 39 10.75 1.90 13.46
CA ALA A 39 12.06 2.14 12.88
C ALA A 39 12.50 3.61 13.01
N PRO A 40 13.77 3.90 13.33
CA PRO A 40 14.23 5.27 13.49
C PRO A 40 14.04 6.12 12.23
N VAL A 41 13.55 7.36 12.37
CA VAL A 41 13.35 8.29 11.24
C VAL A 41 14.62 8.50 10.41
N ARG A 42 15.81 8.36 11.02
CA ARG A 42 17.09 8.44 10.30
C ARG A 42 17.26 7.35 9.23
N GLU A 43 16.70 6.16 9.43
CA GLU A 43 16.76 5.07 8.43
C GLU A 43 15.91 5.44 7.22
N ILE A 44 14.72 5.99 7.45
CA ILE A 44 13.84 6.52 6.40
C ILE A 44 14.54 7.66 5.66
N ALA A 45 15.15 8.60 6.38
CA ALA A 45 15.88 9.71 5.81
C ALA A 45 17.03 9.25 4.91
N THR A 46 17.82 8.28 5.37
CA THR A 46 18.93 7.68 4.62
C THR A 46 18.41 7.01 3.34
N ARG A 47 17.37 6.19 3.43
CA ARG A 47 16.77 5.49 2.29
C ARG A 47 16.16 6.44 1.27
N ALA A 48 15.50 7.50 1.73
CA ALA A 48 14.89 8.51 0.88
C ALA A 48 15.88 9.53 0.30
N GLY A 49 17.14 9.54 0.77
CA GLY A 49 18.15 10.52 0.35
C GLY A 49 17.85 11.94 0.81
N VAL A 50 17.14 12.11 1.95
CA VAL A 50 16.76 13.42 2.50
C VAL A 50 17.29 13.60 3.93
N GLY A 51 17.30 14.84 4.42
CA GLY A 51 17.59 15.11 5.83
C GLY A 51 16.40 14.78 6.73
N THR A 52 16.64 14.35 7.97
CA THR A 52 15.59 14.11 8.98
C THR A 52 14.72 15.35 9.22
N GLY A 53 15.31 16.56 9.17
CA GLY A 53 14.57 17.82 9.26
C GLY A 53 13.56 18.03 8.13
N THR A 54 13.79 17.45 6.96
CA THR A 54 12.82 17.48 5.86
C THR A 54 11.60 16.61 6.20
N ILE A 55 11.81 15.43 6.78
CA ILE A 55 10.72 14.53 7.19
C ILE A 55 9.85 15.21 8.25
N TYR A 56 10.47 15.75 9.33
CA TYR A 56 9.72 16.42 10.40
C TYR A 56 8.99 17.69 9.95
N ARG A 57 9.44 18.32 8.88
CA ARG A 57 8.73 19.48 8.29
C ARG A 57 7.44 19.06 7.60
N HIS A 58 7.41 17.89 6.98
CA HIS A 58 6.22 17.32 6.32
C HIS A 58 5.33 16.55 7.30
N PHE A 59 5.93 15.85 8.24
CA PHE A 59 5.27 14.97 9.21
C PHE A 59 5.79 15.30 10.61
N PRO A 60 5.16 16.26 11.31
CA PRO A 60 5.62 16.76 12.61
C PRO A 60 5.73 15.68 13.68
N THR A 61 4.83 14.68 13.62
CA THR A 61 4.83 13.55 14.55
C THR A 61 5.07 12.21 13.83
N ARG A 62 5.43 11.19 14.59
CA ARG A 62 5.51 9.82 14.08
C ARG A 62 4.18 9.33 13.54
N ALA A 63 3.09 9.61 14.25
CA ALA A 63 1.74 9.24 13.86
C ALA A 63 1.37 9.86 12.50
N ASP A 64 1.71 11.14 12.26
CA ASP A 64 1.48 11.79 10.96
C ASP A 64 2.18 11.07 9.83
N LEU A 65 3.43 10.65 10.03
CA LEU A 65 4.19 9.89 9.03
C LEU A 65 3.56 8.52 8.78
N VAL A 66 3.20 7.79 9.82
CA VAL A 66 2.56 6.46 9.71
C VAL A 66 1.23 6.55 8.97
N VAL A 67 0.38 7.52 9.31
CA VAL A 67 -0.90 7.78 8.63
C VAL A 67 -0.67 8.12 7.16
N ALA A 68 0.33 8.97 6.85
CA ALA A 68 0.63 9.35 5.47
C ALA A 68 1.14 8.16 4.64
N VAL A 69 2.00 7.31 5.20
CA VAL A 69 2.48 6.07 4.56
C VAL A 69 1.32 5.13 4.29
N TYR A 70 0.45 4.92 5.28
CA TYR A 70 -0.73 4.07 5.12
C TYR A 70 -1.65 4.54 3.98
N ARG A 71 -1.98 5.85 3.96
CA ARG A 71 -2.79 6.45 2.89
C ARG A 71 -2.13 6.28 1.53
N HIS A 72 -0.84 6.52 1.44
CA HIS A 72 -0.06 6.37 0.22
C HIS A 72 -0.11 4.93 -0.31
N GLN A 73 0.05 3.94 0.55
CA GLN A 73 -0.03 2.52 0.17
C GLN A 73 -1.44 2.10 -0.28
N VAL A 74 -2.49 2.58 0.39
CA VAL A 74 -3.88 2.33 -0.03
C VAL A 74 -4.12 2.89 -1.44
N GLU A 75 -3.70 4.14 -1.71
CA GLU A 75 -3.83 4.73 -3.03
C GLU A 75 -3.03 3.99 -4.10
N ALA A 76 -1.78 3.62 -3.81
CA ALA A 76 -0.93 2.84 -4.72
C ALA A 76 -1.56 1.48 -5.05
N CYS A 77 -2.13 0.79 -4.07
CA CYS A 77 -2.84 -0.46 -4.26
C CYS A 77 -4.10 -0.26 -5.13
N ALA A 78 -4.87 0.82 -4.88
CA ALA A 78 -6.05 1.13 -5.69
C ALA A 78 -5.69 1.43 -7.14
N GLU A 79 -4.65 2.24 -7.39
CA GLU A 79 -4.18 2.59 -8.73
C GLU A 79 -3.59 1.38 -9.49
N ALA A 80 -3.07 0.38 -8.77
CA ALA A 80 -2.53 -0.83 -9.39
C ALA A 80 -3.61 -1.70 -10.04
N GLY A 81 -4.85 -1.71 -9.53
CA GLY A 81 -5.91 -2.59 -10.02
C GLY A 81 -6.21 -2.44 -11.52
N PRO A 82 -6.60 -1.25 -12.00
CA PRO A 82 -6.87 -1.03 -13.43
C PRO A 82 -5.65 -1.29 -14.32
N ARG A 83 -4.44 -0.97 -13.83
CA ARG A 83 -3.20 -1.22 -14.56
C ARG A 83 -2.94 -2.73 -14.71
N LEU A 84 -3.05 -3.49 -13.63
CA LEU A 84 -2.89 -4.95 -13.66
C LEU A 84 -3.92 -5.60 -14.57
N LEU A 85 -5.17 -5.12 -14.57
CA LEU A 85 -6.21 -5.64 -15.46
C LEU A 85 -5.87 -5.41 -16.94
N ALA A 86 -5.20 -4.31 -17.26
CA ALA A 86 -4.79 -3.98 -18.64
C ALA A 86 -3.51 -4.68 -19.09
N GLU A 87 -2.60 -5.00 -18.16
CA GLU A 87 -1.24 -5.48 -18.45
C GLU A 87 -1.05 -6.98 -18.24
N SER A 88 -1.95 -7.67 -17.51
CA SER A 88 -1.83 -9.10 -17.23
C SER A 88 -2.33 -9.96 -18.37
N ASP A 89 -1.82 -11.19 -18.46
CA ASP A 89 -2.20 -12.16 -19.48
C ASP A 89 -3.66 -12.62 -19.38
N SER A 90 -4.25 -12.52 -18.19
CA SER A 90 -5.66 -12.83 -17.95
C SER A 90 -6.22 -12.04 -16.76
N PRO A 91 -7.56 -11.86 -16.68
CA PRO A 91 -8.20 -11.24 -15.52
C PRO A 91 -7.92 -11.99 -14.21
N GLU A 92 -7.81 -13.31 -14.22
CA GLU A 92 -7.45 -14.12 -13.05
C GLU A 92 -6.02 -13.84 -12.60
N ALA A 93 -5.08 -13.66 -13.54
CA ALA A 93 -3.70 -13.27 -13.23
C ALA A 93 -3.66 -11.88 -12.63
N ALA A 94 -4.43 -10.93 -13.15
CA ALA A 94 -4.57 -9.58 -12.61
C ALA A 94 -5.11 -9.59 -11.17
N LEU A 95 -6.17 -10.34 -10.90
CA LEU A 95 -6.75 -10.49 -9.55
C LEU A 95 -5.73 -11.09 -8.59
N ARG A 96 -5.02 -12.16 -8.97
CA ARG A 96 -3.98 -12.77 -8.13
C ARG A 96 -2.85 -11.79 -7.80
N ALA A 97 -2.35 -11.09 -8.81
CA ALA A 97 -1.28 -10.09 -8.63
C ALA A 97 -1.74 -8.94 -7.73
N TRP A 98 -2.96 -8.46 -7.89
CA TRP A 98 -3.50 -7.39 -7.06
C TRP A 98 -3.72 -7.83 -5.61
N LEU A 99 -4.26 -9.06 -5.39
CA LEU A 99 -4.42 -9.60 -4.04
C LEU A 99 -3.07 -9.82 -3.33
N ALA A 100 -2.01 -10.17 -4.07
CA ALA A 100 -0.66 -10.22 -3.50
C ALA A 100 -0.20 -8.85 -3.00
N LEU A 101 -0.40 -7.77 -3.79
CA LEU A 101 -0.12 -6.39 -3.33
C LEU A 101 -0.93 -6.00 -2.09
N PHE A 102 -2.19 -6.45 -2.02
CA PHE A 102 -3.03 -6.20 -0.85
C PHE A 102 -2.52 -6.94 0.39
N VAL A 103 -2.04 -8.18 0.24
CA VAL A 103 -1.42 -8.95 1.34
C VAL A 103 -0.13 -8.28 1.82
N ASP A 104 0.75 -7.87 0.90
CA ASP A 104 1.98 -7.14 1.22
C ASP A 104 1.67 -5.84 1.99
N PHE A 105 0.64 -5.12 1.57
CA PHE A 105 0.15 -3.96 2.30
C PHE A 105 -0.34 -4.31 3.71
N LEU A 106 -1.06 -5.42 3.89
CA LEU A 106 -1.54 -5.85 5.21
C LEU A 106 -0.41 -6.26 6.16
N VAL A 107 0.66 -6.87 5.64
CA VAL A 107 1.85 -7.23 6.43
C VAL A 107 2.52 -5.96 6.98
N THR A 108 2.61 -4.90 6.19
CA THR A 108 3.11 -3.59 6.66
C THR A 108 2.23 -2.93 7.71
N LYS A 109 0.96 -3.35 7.80
CA LYS A 109 0.00 -2.83 8.78
C LYS A 109 0.20 -3.36 10.20
N HIS A 110 0.96 -4.45 10.40
CA HIS A 110 1.29 -4.95 11.74
C HIS A 110 2.08 -3.86 12.50
N GLY A 111 1.51 -3.34 13.58
CA GLY A 111 2.06 -2.21 14.36
C GLY A 111 1.35 -0.87 14.13
N LEU A 112 0.48 -0.74 13.12
CA LEU A 112 -0.32 0.46 12.94
C LEU A 112 -1.23 0.75 14.15
N PRO A 113 -1.92 -0.23 14.77
CA PRO A 113 -2.70 -0.01 15.98
C PRO A 113 -1.88 0.56 17.13
N ASP A 114 -0.62 0.10 17.29
CA ASP A 114 0.26 0.57 18.37
C ASP A 114 0.75 1.99 18.13
N ALA A 115 1.03 2.36 16.88
CA ALA A 115 1.44 3.72 16.51
C ALA A 115 0.30 4.75 16.62
N LEU A 116 -0.95 4.29 16.57
CA LEU A 116 -2.17 5.10 16.69
C LEU A 116 -2.84 4.96 18.07
N GLN A 117 -2.16 4.38 19.06
CA GLN A 117 -2.71 4.23 20.41
C GLN A 117 -3.23 5.55 20.97
N GLY A 118 -4.54 5.60 21.22
CA GLY A 118 -5.24 6.72 21.84
C GLY A 118 -6.24 7.45 20.94
N ASP A 119 -6.27 7.20 19.62
CA ASP A 119 -7.21 7.85 18.71
C ASP A 119 -8.05 6.83 17.92
N GLY A 120 -9.13 6.34 18.54
CA GLY A 120 -10.09 5.46 17.87
C GLY A 120 -10.65 6.07 16.57
N ALA A 121 -10.87 7.37 16.54
CA ALA A 121 -11.39 8.08 15.36
C ALA A 121 -10.40 8.05 14.18
N GLY A 122 -9.10 8.11 14.43
CA GLY A 122 -8.07 7.98 13.39
C GLY A 122 -8.04 6.58 12.77
N SER A 123 -8.19 5.54 13.58
CA SER A 123 -8.27 4.15 13.12
C SER A 123 -9.50 3.90 12.25
N ASP A 124 -10.66 4.41 12.66
CA ASP A 124 -11.92 4.28 11.91
C ASP A 124 -11.85 5.00 10.56
N ALA A 125 -11.25 6.20 10.52
CA ALA A 125 -11.06 6.95 9.28
C ALA A 125 -10.12 6.25 8.29
N LEU A 126 -9.06 5.59 8.78
CA LEU A 126 -8.15 4.80 7.95
C LEU A 126 -8.81 3.50 7.45
N HIS A 127 -9.65 2.87 8.28
CA HIS A 127 -10.43 1.71 7.87
C HIS A 127 -11.46 2.09 6.79
N ALA A 128 -12.18 3.20 6.98
CA ALA A 128 -13.12 3.72 5.98
C ALA A 128 -12.40 4.00 4.65
N LEU A 129 -11.25 4.66 4.68
CA LEU A 129 -10.44 4.91 3.48
C LEU A 129 -10.09 3.60 2.75
N LEU A 130 -9.65 2.56 3.47
CA LEU A 130 -9.35 1.25 2.88
C LEU A 130 -10.58 0.68 2.18
N VAL A 131 -11.73 0.67 2.87
CA VAL A 131 -12.98 0.14 2.31
C VAL A 131 -13.39 0.93 1.08
N ASP A 132 -13.42 2.26 1.16
CA ASP A 132 -13.86 3.14 0.08
C ASP A 132 -12.97 3.05 -1.17
N ARG A 133 -11.66 2.80 -0.97
CA ARG A 133 -10.70 2.77 -2.09
C ARG A 133 -10.48 1.37 -2.66
N LEU A 134 -10.40 0.33 -1.84
CA LEU A 134 -9.99 -1.00 -2.29
C LEU A 134 -11.15 -1.92 -2.62
N VAL A 135 -12.31 -1.79 -1.97
CA VAL A 135 -13.47 -2.65 -2.26
C VAL A 135 -13.97 -2.49 -3.69
N PRO A 136 -14.14 -1.28 -4.26
CA PRO A 136 -14.56 -1.12 -5.65
C PRO A 136 -13.55 -1.71 -6.65
N VAL A 137 -12.25 -1.56 -6.39
CA VAL A 137 -11.20 -2.13 -7.25
C VAL A 137 -11.24 -3.66 -7.22
N CYS A 138 -11.38 -4.26 -6.03
CA CYS A 138 -11.53 -5.70 -5.87
C CYS A 138 -12.78 -6.21 -6.60
N ALA A 139 -13.92 -5.50 -6.48
CA ALA A 139 -15.16 -5.85 -7.17
C ALA A 139 -14.96 -5.89 -8.71
N THR A 140 -14.35 -4.85 -9.27
CA THR A 140 -14.06 -4.81 -10.72
C THR A 140 -13.15 -5.97 -11.17
N LEU A 141 -12.12 -6.28 -10.40
CA LEU A 141 -11.22 -7.41 -10.70
C LEU A 141 -11.94 -8.76 -10.59
N LEU A 142 -12.80 -8.93 -9.59
CA LEU A 142 -13.63 -10.13 -9.43
C LEU A 142 -14.61 -10.30 -10.57
N GLU A 143 -15.32 -9.24 -10.97
CA GLU A 143 -16.25 -9.25 -12.11
C GLU A 143 -15.56 -9.64 -13.42
N ALA A 144 -14.30 -9.21 -13.61
CA ALA A 144 -13.53 -9.59 -14.80
C ALA A 144 -12.99 -11.03 -14.74
N ALA A 145 -12.66 -11.55 -13.54
CA ALA A 145 -11.99 -12.84 -13.35
C ALA A 145 -12.92 -14.02 -13.13
N ILE A 146 -14.17 -13.78 -12.72
CA ILE A 146 -15.14 -14.85 -12.40
C ILE A 146 -16.17 -14.95 -13.52
N ALA A 147 -16.53 -16.18 -13.90
CA ALA A 147 -17.55 -16.42 -14.91
C ALA A 147 -18.91 -15.79 -14.51
N PRO A 148 -19.67 -15.22 -15.47
CA PRO A 148 -20.91 -14.49 -15.17
C PRO A 148 -22.01 -15.33 -14.51
N ASP A 149 -21.98 -16.63 -14.68
CA ASP A 149 -22.94 -17.63 -14.15
C ASP A 149 -22.48 -18.21 -12.80
N ALA A 150 -21.28 -17.88 -12.34
CA ALA A 150 -20.78 -18.33 -11.05
C ALA A 150 -21.47 -17.60 -9.87
N PRO A 151 -21.60 -18.26 -8.71
CA PRO A 151 -22.10 -17.59 -7.52
C PRO A 151 -21.27 -16.35 -7.18
N PRO A 152 -21.91 -15.19 -6.89
CA PRO A 152 -21.21 -13.94 -6.64
C PRO A 152 -20.29 -14.05 -5.42
N VAL A 153 -19.15 -13.34 -5.49
CA VAL A 153 -18.22 -13.19 -4.38
C VAL A 153 -18.21 -11.71 -3.98
N GLU A 154 -18.60 -11.46 -2.74
CA GLU A 154 -18.55 -10.12 -2.17
C GLU A 154 -17.11 -9.65 -1.93
N ALA A 155 -16.72 -8.57 -2.62
CA ALA A 155 -15.36 -8.03 -2.56
C ALA A 155 -14.93 -7.66 -1.12
N TYR A 156 -15.82 -7.02 -0.35
CA TYR A 156 -15.56 -6.70 1.05
C TYR A 156 -15.33 -7.96 1.89
N GLY A 157 -16.16 -9.01 1.69
CA GLY A 157 -16.03 -10.28 2.39
C GLY A 157 -14.70 -10.97 2.09
N LEU A 158 -14.27 -10.96 0.82
CA LEU A 158 -12.97 -11.51 0.41
C LEU A 158 -11.80 -10.76 1.06
N LEU A 159 -11.77 -9.43 0.95
CA LEU A 159 -10.70 -8.61 1.54
C LEU A 159 -10.63 -8.75 3.07
N ARG A 160 -11.79 -8.80 3.73
CA ARG A 160 -11.84 -9.02 5.18
C ARG A 160 -11.38 -10.42 5.56
N GLY A 161 -11.74 -11.45 4.78
CA GLY A 161 -11.27 -12.82 4.97
C GLY A 161 -9.75 -12.92 4.88
N ILE A 162 -9.15 -12.34 3.84
CA ILE A 162 -7.69 -12.26 3.68
C ILE A 162 -7.06 -11.50 4.86
N GLY A 163 -7.64 -10.36 5.25
CA GLY A 163 -7.16 -9.59 6.40
C GLY A 163 -7.14 -10.40 7.70
N ASN A 164 -8.18 -11.19 7.96
CA ASN A 164 -8.25 -12.07 9.13
C ASN A 164 -7.19 -13.19 9.07
N LEU A 165 -6.92 -13.76 7.89
CA LEU A 165 -5.84 -14.74 7.71
C LEU A 165 -4.47 -14.12 8.00
N CYS A 166 -4.21 -12.91 7.50
CA CYS A 166 -2.94 -12.22 7.74
C CYS A 166 -2.72 -11.87 9.22
N ILE A 167 -3.77 -11.48 9.94
CA ILE A 167 -3.69 -11.11 11.37
C ILE A 167 -3.57 -12.36 12.24
N GLY A 168 -4.32 -13.42 11.93
CA GLY A 168 -4.38 -14.63 12.74
C GLY A 168 -3.08 -15.44 12.78
N GLY A 169 -2.21 -15.26 11.79
CA GLY A 169 -0.94 -15.99 11.69
C GLY A 169 0.27 -15.33 12.33
N ALA A 170 0.11 -14.12 12.87
CA ALA A 170 1.24 -13.36 13.38
C ALA A 170 1.98 -14.10 14.52
N GLY A 171 3.22 -14.54 14.21
CA GLY A 171 4.11 -15.19 15.19
C GLY A 171 3.93 -16.69 15.38
N ASP A 172 3.01 -17.38 14.71
CA ASP A 172 2.94 -18.85 14.73
C ASP A 172 3.65 -19.45 13.50
N PRO A 173 4.81 -20.11 13.66
CA PRO A 173 5.57 -20.68 12.54
C PRO A 173 4.85 -21.86 11.84
N ARG A 174 3.75 -22.37 12.40
CA ARG A 174 2.92 -23.41 11.81
C ARG A 174 1.79 -22.84 10.94
N TYR A 175 1.61 -21.52 10.96
CA TYR A 175 0.57 -20.83 10.24
C TYR A 175 1.14 -20.23 8.95
N ASP A 176 0.93 -20.91 7.84
CA ASP A 176 1.36 -20.44 6.52
C ASP A 176 0.27 -19.54 5.91
N THR A 177 0.40 -18.24 6.16
CA THR A 177 -0.53 -17.22 5.65
C THR A 177 -0.61 -17.25 4.13
N ASP A 178 0.53 -17.38 3.45
CA ASP A 178 0.59 -17.33 1.99
C ASP A 178 -0.13 -18.53 1.39
N ALA A 179 0.11 -19.74 1.91
CA ALA A 179 -0.58 -20.94 1.48
C ALA A 179 -2.10 -20.83 1.68
N LEU A 180 -2.55 -20.30 2.80
CA LEU A 180 -3.98 -20.13 3.09
C LEU A 180 -4.63 -19.07 2.20
N VAL A 181 -3.96 -17.96 1.94
CA VAL A 181 -4.45 -16.93 0.99
C VAL A 181 -4.52 -17.51 -0.43
N GLN A 182 -3.50 -18.25 -0.88
CA GLN A 182 -3.51 -18.90 -2.18
C GLN A 182 -4.64 -19.92 -2.32
N LEU A 183 -4.90 -20.69 -1.27
CA LEU A 183 -6.02 -21.64 -1.24
C LEU A 183 -7.36 -20.92 -1.35
N LEU A 184 -7.56 -19.84 -0.60
CA LEU A 184 -8.77 -19.02 -0.65
C LEU A 184 -8.99 -18.43 -2.05
N VAL A 185 -7.96 -17.80 -2.63
CA VAL A 185 -8.02 -17.18 -3.97
C VAL A 185 -8.29 -18.23 -5.04
N THR A 186 -7.64 -19.40 -4.95
CA THR A 186 -7.88 -20.50 -5.89
C THR A 186 -9.31 -21.03 -5.78
N GLY A 187 -9.85 -21.15 -4.56
CA GLY A 187 -11.25 -21.55 -4.35
C GLY A 187 -12.25 -20.52 -4.90
N VAL A 188 -11.93 -19.22 -4.82
CA VAL A 188 -12.75 -18.15 -5.41
C VAL A 188 -12.78 -18.28 -6.93
N LEU A 189 -11.63 -18.45 -7.58
CA LEU A 189 -11.51 -18.55 -9.04
C LEU A 189 -12.08 -19.86 -9.62
N ALA A 190 -12.01 -20.96 -8.87
CA ALA A 190 -12.54 -22.26 -9.30
C ALA A 190 -14.09 -22.32 -9.34
N ARG A 191 -14.80 -21.32 -8.83
CA ARG A 191 -16.27 -21.32 -8.75
C ARG A 191 -16.98 -21.25 -10.10
N GLY A 192 -16.30 -20.85 -11.17
CA GLY A 192 -16.82 -20.78 -12.54
C GLY A 192 -16.59 -22.02 -13.41
N GLY A 193 -16.00 -23.10 -12.87
CA GLY A 193 -15.53 -24.26 -13.63
C GLY A 193 -16.25 -25.59 -13.31
N THR A 194 -17.59 -25.59 -13.26
CA THR A 194 -18.39 -26.84 -13.21
C THR A 194 -19.37 -26.88 -14.34
#